data_85f08f083c6a07d284133cd43619897a
#
_entry.id   85f08f083c6a07d284133cd43619897a
#
_cell.length_a   1.000
_cell.length_b   1.000
_cell.length_c   1.000
_cell.angle_alpha   90.00
_cell.angle_beta   90.00
_cell.angle_gamma   90.00
#
_symmetry.space_group_name_H-M   'P 1'
#
loop_
_entity.id
_entity.type
_entity.pdbx_description
1 polymer ?
#
loop_
_entity_poly.entity_id
_entity_poly.type
_entity_poly.pdbx_seq_one_letter_code
_entity_poly.pdbx_strand_id
1 'polypeptide(L)'
;MSERRGLVEALALEYGLTLGTYLEVSCLNEMENIGELQDLVYLEILSMKHMGEQFPKSYLTIEKLINEFLHSNSKYPVVDIDIFYNFIEDQELVRKALSLLSKCGKCVYVENDPKLSSTVVLAPHFLSKTTLAGLFRLGKEARKMRETGYIHHSHLCVCWPDLAKRSDFETTAFLLVELLEKFDLCFVLPEDLEKPFFEQRSAFPSLLPPKPRPKVKTAQDADNPVVHSMREQEFEERLKYQGWAKL
;
A
#
# COMPACT_ATOMS: atom_id res chain seq x y z
N MET A 1 -2.21 14.53 30.12
CA MET A 1 -3.05 13.35 29.78
C MET A 1 -4.52 13.71 29.50
N SER A 2 -5.23 14.48 30.33
CA SER A 2 -6.67 14.75 30.12
C SER A 2 -7.02 15.53 28.85
N GLU A 3 -6.20 16.46 28.40
CA GLU A 3 -6.49 17.37 27.30
C GLU A 3 -6.46 16.65 25.92
N ARG A 4 -5.47 15.77 25.70
CA ARG A 4 -5.38 14.97 24.44
C ARG A 4 -6.51 13.96 24.34
N ARG A 5 -6.84 13.32 25.46
CA ARG A 5 -7.96 12.37 25.51
C ARG A 5 -9.28 13.07 25.18
N GLY A 6 -9.54 14.23 25.74
CA GLY A 6 -10.75 15.02 25.45
C GLY A 6 -10.84 15.43 23.99
N LEU A 7 -9.72 15.77 23.35
CA LEU A 7 -9.68 16.08 21.91
C LEU A 7 -10.04 14.86 21.06
N VAL A 8 -9.50 13.67 21.37
CA VAL A 8 -9.78 12.43 20.65
C VAL A 8 -11.25 12.02 20.82
N GLU A 9 -11.80 12.15 22.05
CA GLU A 9 -13.22 11.87 22.33
C GLU A 9 -14.15 12.82 21.56
N ALA A 10 -13.81 14.11 21.46
CA ALA A 10 -14.58 15.09 20.69
C ALA A 10 -14.55 14.76 19.18
N LEU A 11 -13.38 14.44 18.63
CA LEU A 11 -13.25 14.05 17.23
C LEU A 11 -14.01 12.75 16.93
N ALA A 12 -13.94 11.75 17.81
CA ALA A 12 -14.67 10.51 17.63
C ALA A 12 -16.18 10.72 17.59
N LEU A 13 -16.69 11.59 18.46
CA LEU A 13 -18.11 11.96 18.46
C LEU A 13 -18.51 12.67 17.16
N GLU A 14 -17.68 13.57 16.66
CA GLU A 14 -17.91 14.30 15.41
C GLU A 14 -18.01 13.35 14.20
N TYR A 15 -17.14 12.36 14.15
CA TYR A 15 -17.10 11.37 13.05
C TYR A 15 -17.94 10.11 13.29
N GLY A 16 -18.72 10.06 14.38
CA GLY A 16 -19.56 8.88 14.70
C GLY A 16 -18.78 7.61 14.99
N LEU A 17 -17.54 7.74 15.48
CA LEU A 17 -16.67 6.61 15.80
C LEU A 17 -16.89 6.16 17.24
N THR A 18 -16.90 4.84 17.46
CA THR A 18 -16.90 4.27 18.80
C THR A 18 -15.47 4.16 19.30
N LEU A 19 -15.15 4.84 20.39
CA LEU A 19 -13.85 4.71 21.04
C LEU A 19 -13.86 3.52 22.01
N GLY A 20 -12.82 2.71 21.91
CA GLY A 20 -12.47 1.71 22.90
C GLY A 20 -11.63 2.32 24.03
N THR A 21 -10.60 1.60 24.45
CA THR A 21 -9.66 2.07 25.48
C THR A 21 -8.66 3.06 24.88
N TYR A 22 -8.48 4.21 25.56
CA TYR A 22 -7.44 5.17 25.20
C TYR A 22 -6.14 4.80 25.91
N LEU A 23 -5.07 4.62 25.15
CA LEU A 23 -3.74 4.31 25.66
C LEU A 23 -2.69 5.17 24.97
N GLU A 24 -1.84 5.82 25.74
CA GLU A 24 -0.64 6.50 25.24
C GLU A 24 0.54 5.54 25.26
N VAL A 25 1.23 5.42 24.12
CA VAL A 25 2.37 4.52 23.96
C VAL A 25 3.59 5.28 23.49
N SER A 26 4.77 4.80 23.84
CA SER A 26 6.04 5.29 23.34
C SER A 26 6.85 4.14 22.73
N CYS A 27 7.31 4.32 21.49
CA CYS A 27 8.23 3.38 20.81
C CYS A 27 9.70 3.78 21.01
N LEU A 28 9.98 4.78 21.84
CA LEU A 28 11.33 5.21 22.17
C LEU A 28 11.92 4.30 23.27
N ASN A 29 13.07 4.65 23.78
CA ASN A 29 14.00 3.84 24.59
C ASN A 29 13.40 2.87 25.62
N GLU A 30 12.23 3.12 26.19
CA GLU A 30 11.62 2.29 27.23
C GLU A 30 10.40 1.49 26.77
N MET A 31 9.95 1.63 25.52
CA MET A 31 8.76 0.95 24.97
C MET A 31 7.55 1.02 25.92
N GLU A 32 7.28 2.21 26.45
CA GLU A 32 6.27 2.47 27.46
C GLU A 32 4.87 2.05 26.96
N ASN A 33 4.16 1.26 27.76
CA ASN A 33 2.81 0.74 27.50
C ASN A 33 2.63 -0.11 26.22
N ILE A 34 3.71 -0.57 25.58
CA ILE A 34 3.61 -1.44 24.39
C ILE A 34 3.02 -2.81 24.76
N GLY A 35 3.42 -3.37 25.92
CA GLY A 35 2.85 -4.63 26.42
C GLY A 35 1.35 -4.51 26.68
N GLU A 36 0.92 -3.44 27.33
CA GLU A 36 -0.51 -3.18 27.59
C GLU A 36 -1.31 -3.01 26.27
N LEU A 37 -0.73 -2.32 25.28
CA LEU A 37 -1.32 -2.22 23.95
C LEU A 37 -1.50 -3.59 23.30
N GLN A 38 -0.50 -4.47 23.41
CA GLN A 38 -0.58 -5.82 22.86
C GLN A 38 -1.69 -6.63 23.52
N ASP A 39 -1.79 -6.57 24.84
CA ASP A 39 -2.82 -7.25 25.60
C ASP A 39 -4.23 -6.75 25.25
N LEU A 40 -4.43 -5.42 25.15
CA LEU A 40 -5.69 -4.82 24.76
C LEU A 40 -6.09 -5.22 23.34
N VAL A 41 -5.17 -5.18 22.38
CA VAL A 41 -5.43 -5.61 21.00
C VAL A 41 -5.79 -7.10 20.97
N TYR A 42 -5.09 -7.94 21.74
CA TYR A 42 -5.38 -9.37 21.81
C TYR A 42 -6.76 -9.64 22.38
N LEU A 43 -7.14 -8.97 23.47
CA LEU A 43 -8.48 -9.11 24.04
C LEU A 43 -9.59 -8.66 23.09
N GLU A 44 -9.37 -7.55 22.38
CA GLU A 44 -10.32 -7.04 21.38
C GLU A 44 -10.50 -8.04 20.24
N ILE A 45 -9.39 -8.60 19.71
CA ILE A 45 -9.43 -9.65 18.68
C ILE A 45 -10.25 -10.86 19.15
N LEU A 46 -10.03 -11.33 20.39
CA LEU A 46 -10.77 -12.47 20.94
C LEU A 46 -12.29 -12.21 21.09
N SER A 47 -12.68 -10.93 21.23
CA SER A 47 -14.09 -10.53 21.35
C SER A 47 -14.81 -10.45 19.99
N MET A 48 -14.09 -10.47 18.86
CA MET A 48 -14.68 -10.35 17.53
C MET A 48 -15.55 -11.55 17.18
N LYS A 49 -16.71 -11.31 16.55
CA LYS A 49 -17.73 -12.34 16.23
C LYS A 49 -17.22 -13.51 15.38
N HIS A 50 -16.21 -13.26 14.54
CA HIS A 50 -15.63 -14.27 13.66
C HIS A 50 -14.43 -15.02 14.26
N MET A 51 -14.08 -14.73 15.52
CA MET A 51 -13.08 -15.52 16.21
C MET A 51 -13.61 -16.92 16.50
N GLY A 52 -12.82 -17.93 16.09
CA GLY A 52 -13.19 -19.34 16.19
C GLY A 52 -13.94 -19.89 14.99
N GLU A 53 -14.16 -19.12 13.92
CA GLU A 53 -14.63 -19.65 12.65
C GLU A 53 -13.65 -20.70 12.12
N GLN A 54 -14.20 -21.84 11.65
CA GLN A 54 -13.37 -22.93 11.14
C GLN A 54 -13.05 -22.72 9.67
N PHE A 55 -11.77 -22.69 9.33
CA PHE A 55 -11.32 -22.67 7.94
C PHE A 55 -11.20 -24.10 7.38
N PRO A 56 -11.54 -24.30 6.10
CA PRO A 56 -11.30 -25.58 5.42
C PRO A 56 -9.83 -26.02 5.53
N LYS A 57 -9.59 -27.32 5.79
CA LYS A 57 -8.22 -27.85 5.87
C LYS A 57 -7.40 -27.59 4.58
N SER A 58 -8.05 -27.55 3.43
CA SER A 58 -7.47 -27.23 2.13
C SER A 58 -6.78 -25.85 2.12
N TYR A 59 -7.31 -24.86 2.87
CA TYR A 59 -6.70 -23.52 2.97
C TYR A 59 -5.37 -23.58 3.73
N LEU A 60 -5.28 -24.41 4.76
CA LEU A 60 -4.01 -24.65 5.47
C LEU A 60 -2.97 -25.35 4.58
N THR A 61 -3.43 -26.19 3.64
CA THR A 61 -2.53 -26.79 2.64
C THR A 61 -1.94 -25.74 1.72
N ILE A 62 -2.77 -24.81 1.24
CA ILE A 62 -2.30 -23.69 0.40
C ILE A 62 -1.35 -22.77 1.16
N GLU A 63 -1.62 -22.47 2.44
CA GLU A 63 -0.72 -21.71 3.29
C GLU A 63 0.66 -22.39 3.44
N LYS A 64 0.68 -23.71 3.60
CA LYS A 64 1.95 -24.48 3.63
C LYS A 64 2.69 -24.38 2.31
N LEU A 65 2.01 -24.54 1.18
CA LEU A 65 2.62 -24.36 -0.14
C LEU A 65 3.19 -22.96 -0.33
N ILE A 66 2.50 -21.91 0.12
CA ILE A 66 3.03 -20.53 0.11
C ILE A 66 4.37 -20.46 0.84
N ASN A 67 4.46 -21.05 2.04
CA ASN A 67 5.69 -21.05 2.83
C ASN A 67 6.81 -21.84 2.14
N GLU A 68 6.52 -23.01 1.57
CA GLU A 68 7.48 -23.84 0.84
C GLU A 68 8.01 -23.11 -0.40
N PHE A 69 7.13 -22.50 -1.19
CA PHE A 69 7.51 -21.72 -2.36
C PHE A 69 8.29 -20.46 -1.99
N LEU A 70 7.95 -19.83 -0.86
CA LEU A 70 8.70 -18.69 -0.37
C LEU A 70 10.14 -19.05 -0.04
N HIS A 71 10.39 -20.21 0.57
CA HIS A 71 11.75 -20.69 0.82
C HIS A 71 12.54 -20.87 -0.48
N SER A 72 11.92 -21.40 -1.52
CA SER A 72 12.54 -21.61 -2.82
C SER A 72 12.74 -20.31 -3.61
N ASN A 73 11.86 -19.31 -3.43
CA ASN A 73 11.82 -18.05 -4.17
C ASN A 73 12.12 -16.83 -3.30
N SER A 74 12.97 -16.95 -2.29
CA SER A 74 13.21 -15.92 -1.27
C SER A 74 13.69 -14.57 -1.83
N LYS A 75 14.41 -14.57 -2.95
CA LYS A 75 14.92 -13.34 -3.59
C LYS A 75 13.86 -12.60 -4.42
N TYR A 76 12.96 -13.36 -5.04
CA TYR A 76 11.88 -12.83 -5.84
C TYR A 76 10.61 -13.67 -5.57
N PRO A 77 9.88 -13.34 -4.51
CA PRO A 77 8.76 -14.12 -4.02
C PRO A 77 7.47 -13.84 -4.81
N VAL A 78 7.56 -13.85 -6.14
CA VAL A 78 6.42 -13.68 -7.05
C VAL A 78 6.36 -14.91 -7.94
N VAL A 79 5.20 -15.54 -7.99
CA VAL A 79 4.96 -16.77 -8.74
C VAL A 79 3.67 -16.69 -9.53
N ASP A 80 3.55 -17.53 -10.56
CA ASP A 80 2.29 -17.73 -11.24
C ASP A 80 1.36 -18.62 -10.42
N ILE A 81 0.05 -18.38 -10.51
CA ILE A 81 -0.96 -19.17 -9.80
C ILE A 81 -0.96 -20.65 -10.23
N ASP A 82 -0.54 -20.93 -11.45
CA ASP A 82 -0.49 -22.28 -12.00
C ASP A 82 0.38 -23.23 -11.16
N ILE A 83 1.35 -22.69 -10.42
CA ILE A 83 2.17 -23.50 -9.52
C ILE A 83 1.32 -24.18 -8.44
N PHE A 84 0.23 -23.55 -7.98
CA PHE A 84 -0.71 -24.12 -7.01
C PHE A 84 -1.63 -25.15 -7.65
N TYR A 85 -2.01 -24.95 -8.92
CA TYR A 85 -2.86 -25.89 -9.67
C TYR A 85 -2.17 -27.25 -9.91
N ASN A 86 -0.85 -27.28 -9.92
CA ASN A 86 -0.09 -28.53 -9.99
C ASN A 86 -0.25 -29.43 -8.74
N PHE A 87 -0.67 -28.86 -7.61
CA PHE A 87 -0.85 -29.57 -6.35
C PHE A 87 -2.32 -29.75 -5.96
N ILE A 88 -3.21 -28.92 -6.50
CA ILE A 88 -4.63 -28.89 -6.14
C ILE A 88 -5.43 -28.72 -7.43
N GLU A 89 -6.20 -29.76 -7.78
CA GLU A 89 -6.98 -29.82 -9.02
C GLU A 89 -8.12 -28.78 -9.04
N ASP A 90 -8.71 -28.46 -7.88
CA ASP A 90 -9.81 -27.51 -7.77
C ASP A 90 -9.28 -26.07 -7.83
N GLN A 91 -9.29 -25.50 -9.03
CA GLN A 91 -8.82 -24.12 -9.27
C GLN A 91 -9.66 -23.07 -8.55
N GLU A 92 -10.96 -23.29 -8.40
CA GLU A 92 -11.84 -22.34 -7.70
C GLU A 92 -11.51 -22.30 -6.20
N LEU A 93 -11.25 -23.48 -5.61
CA LEU A 93 -10.80 -23.58 -4.23
C LEU A 93 -9.47 -22.83 -4.03
N VAL A 94 -8.50 -22.97 -4.96
CA VAL A 94 -7.20 -22.28 -4.89
C VAL A 94 -7.43 -20.77 -4.90
N ARG A 95 -8.21 -20.23 -5.84
CA ARG A 95 -8.49 -18.80 -5.93
C ARG A 95 -9.14 -18.25 -4.66
N LYS A 96 -10.20 -18.93 -4.15
CA LYS A 96 -10.87 -18.53 -2.91
C LYS A 96 -9.93 -18.55 -1.71
N ALA A 97 -9.07 -19.57 -1.61
CA ALA A 97 -8.11 -19.67 -0.53
C ALA A 97 -7.05 -18.59 -0.61
N LEU A 98 -6.47 -18.32 -1.79
CA LEU A 98 -5.50 -17.24 -2.00
C LEU A 98 -6.13 -15.87 -1.72
N SER A 99 -7.39 -15.64 -2.13
CA SER A 99 -8.12 -14.40 -1.84
C SER A 99 -8.30 -14.21 -0.32
N LEU A 100 -8.64 -15.26 0.41
CA LEU A 100 -8.74 -15.21 1.88
C LEU A 100 -7.37 -15.01 2.54
N LEU A 101 -6.35 -15.79 2.15
CA LEU A 101 -4.99 -15.68 2.68
C LEU A 101 -4.38 -14.31 2.39
N SER A 102 -4.74 -13.70 1.27
CA SER A 102 -4.37 -12.32 0.94
C SER A 102 -4.98 -11.32 1.93
N LYS A 103 -6.27 -11.47 2.27
CA LYS A 103 -6.92 -10.64 3.31
C LYS A 103 -6.29 -10.85 4.69
N CYS A 104 -5.80 -12.05 4.97
CA CYS A 104 -5.06 -12.36 6.19
C CYS A 104 -3.59 -11.90 6.17
N GLY A 105 -3.13 -11.26 5.09
CA GLY A 105 -1.75 -10.76 4.96
C GLY A 105 -0.68 -11.84 4.78
N LYS A 106 -1.05 -13.07 4.40
CA LYS A 106 -0.13 -14.20 4.17
C LYS A 106 0.54 -14.15 2.79
N CYS A 107 -0.16 -13.60 1.81
CA CYS A 107 0.30 -13.38 0.44
C CYS A 107 -0.34 -12.10 -0.10
N VAL A 108 -0.04 -11.74 -1.35
CA VAL A 108 -0.83 -10.76 -2.11
C VAL A 108 -1.35 -11.45 -3.35
N TYR A 109 -2.67 -11.47 -3.49
CA TYR A 109 -3.37 -12.01 -4.64
C TYR A 109 -4.53 -11.11 -5.02
N VAL A 110 -4.63 -10.76 -6.30
CA VAL A 110 -5.65 -9.86 -6.84
C VAL A 110 -6.50 -10.63 -7.85
N GLU A 111 -7.60 -11.21 -7.38
CA GLU A 111 -8.46 -12.11 -8.17
C GLU A 111 -9.15 -11.40 -9.33
N ASN A 112 -9.65 -10.18 -9.10
CA ASN A 112 -10.53 -9.47 -10.03
C ASN A 112 -9.80 -8.52 -11.00
N ASP A 113 -8.52 -8.75 -11.25
CA ASP A 113 -7.72 -7.94 -12.15
C ASP A 113 -7.15 -8.81 -13.27
N PRO A 114 -7.50 -8.55 -14.55
CA PRO A 114 -7.07 -9.39 -15.67
C PRO A 114 -5.54 -9.50 -15.82
N LYS A 115 -4.81 -8.46 -15.40
CA LYS A 115 -3.35 -8.42 -15.52
C LYS A 115 -2.64 -9.10 -14.33
N LEU A 116 -3.31 -9.16 -13.17
CA LEU A 116 -2.73 -9.62 -11.92
C LEU A 116 -3.31 -10.94 -11.41
N SER A 117 -4.44 -11.42 -11.99
CA SER A 117 -5.16 -12.60 -11.53
C SER A 117 -4.38 -13.93 -11.68
N SER A 118 -3.33 -13.94 -12.48
CA SER A 118 -2.40 -15.08 -12.57
C SER A 118 -1.20 -14.95 -11.61
N THR A 119 -1.06 -13.84 -10.91
CA THR A 119 0.15 -13.52 -10.13
C THR A 119 -0.11 -13.60 -8.63
N VAL A 120 0.76 -14.30 -7.91
CA VAL A 120 0.75 -14.39 -6.45
C VAL A 120 2.08 -13.89 -5.88
N VAL A 121 2.03 -12.87 -5.03
CA VAL A 121 3.20 -12.42 -4.25
C VAL A 121 3.20 -13.18 -2.93
N LEU A 122 4.15 -14.09 -2.76
CA LEU A 122 4.22 -14.99 -1.58
C LEU A 122 4.59 -14.26 -0.28
N ALA A 123 5.23 -13.09 -0.39
CA ALA A 123 5.67 -12.31 0.77
C ALA A 123 5.25 -10.85 0.60
N PRO A 124 4.18 -10.39 1.27
CA PRO A 124 3.69 -9.01 1.16
C PRO A 124 4.77 -7.94 1.45
N HIS A 125 5.66 -8.22 2.40
CA HIS A 125 6.75 -7.31 2.75
C HIS A 125 7.77 -7.08 1.62
N PHE A 126 7.80 -7.93 0.59
CA PHE A 126 8.62 -7.72 -0.61
C PHE A 126 8.23 -6.44 -1.32
N LEU A 127 6.94 -6.13 -1.42
CA LEU A 127 6.47 -4.89 -2.05
C LEU A 127 6.95 -3.64 -1.30
N SER A 128 6.95 -3.66 0.03
CA SER A 128 7.42 -2.53 0.83
C SER A 128 8.94 -2.43 0.89
N LYS A 129 9.63 -3.53 1.18
CA LYS A 129 11.09 -3.52 1.43
C LYS A 129 11.94 -3.49 0.17
N THR A 130 11.49 -4.13 -0.91
CA THR A 130 12.26 -4.23 -2.15
C THR A 130 11.71 -3.29 -3.19
N THR A 131 10.41 -3.34 -3.45
CA THR A 131 9.80 -2.56 -4.51
C THR A 131 9.74 -1.07 -4.15
N LEU A 132 9.00 -0.70 -3.10
CA LEU A 132 8.90 0.71 -2.69
C LEU A 132 10.23 1.27 -2.19
N ALA A 133 10.91 0.56 -1.28
CA ALA A 133 12.18 1.06 -0.76
C ALA A 133 13.26 1.21 -1.84
N GLY A 134 13.22 0.39 -2.91
CA GLY A 134 14.05 0.55 -4.08
C GLY A 134 13.85 1.89 -4.78
N LEU A 135 12.59 2.31 -4.95
CA LEU A 135 12.24 3.59 -5.57
C LEU A 135 12.72 4.79 -4.76
N PHE A 136 12.78 4.68 -3.43
CA PHE A 136 13.17 5.77 -2.53
C PHE A 136 14.68 5.83 -2.20
N ARG A 137 15.44 4.76 -2.44
CA ARG A 137 16.88 4.67 -2.11
C ARG A 137 17.80 5.47 -3.03
N LEU A 138 17.31 5.97 -4.11
CA LEU A 138 18.13 6.52 -5.19
C LEU A 138 18.69 7.91 -4.86
N GLY A 139 20.00 8.07 -4.97
CA GLY A 139 20.74 9.32 -4.80
C GLY A 139 20.26 10.45 -5.72
N LYS A 140 20.90 10.64 -6.89
CA LYS A 140 20.57 11.72 -7.81
C LYS A 140 19.21 11.56 -8.50
N GLU A 141 18.82 10.32 -8.85
CA GLU A 141 17.53 10.05 -9.51
C GLU A 141 16.36 10.25 -8.54
N ALA A 142 16.49 9.81 -7.29
CA ALA A 142 15.47 10.08 -6.25
C ALA A 142 15.29 11.61 -6.03
N ARG A 143 16.33 12.41 -6.24
CA ARG A 143 16.22 13.86 -6.15
C ARG A 143 15.35 14.42 -7.27
N LYS A 144 15.57 13.98 -8.52
CA LYS A 144 14.71 14.36 -9.65
C LYS A 144 13.28 13.93 -9.44
N MET A 145 13.05 12.69 -8.94
CA MET A 145 11.73 12.20 -8.62
C MET A 145 11.00 13.06 -7.59
N ARG A 146 11.71 13.53 -6.54
CA ARG A 146 11.14 14.44 -5.53
C ARG A 146 10.83 15.82 -6.11
N GLU A 147 11.58 16.26 -7.11
CA GLU A 147 11.36 17.54 -7.79
C GLU A 147 10.17 17.48 -8.76
N THR A 148 9.98 16.35 -9.44
CA THR A 148 8.95 16.16 -10.48
C THR A 148 7.74 15.38 -10.01
N GLY A 149 7.89 14.52 -9.01
CA GLY A 149 6.87 13.56 -8.57
C GLY A 149 6.70 12.36 -9.51
N TYR A 150 7.53 12.23 -10.57
CA TYR A 150 7.42 11.19 -11.59
C TYR A 150 8.66 10.32 -11.63
N ILE A 151 8.44 9.02 -11.96
CA ILE A 151 9.49 8.09 -12.37
C ILE A 151 9.30 7.74 -13.83
N HIS A 152 10.34 7.85 -14.62
CA HIS A 152 10.39 7.27 -15.95
C HIS A 152 10.70 5.78 -15.85
N HIS A 153 9.92 4.91 -16.50
CA HIS A 153 10.06 3.46 -16.33
C HIS A 153 11.43 2.93 -16.81
N SER A 154 12.09 3.63 -17.72
CA SER A 154 13.49 3.31 -18.09
C SER A 154 14.46 3.39 -16.91
N HIS A 155 14.12 4.11 -15.84
CA HIS A 155 14.94 4.22 -14.63
C HIS A 155 14.68 3.11 -13.61
N LEU A 156 13.67 2.27 -13.81
CA LEU A 156 13.35 1.18 -12.88
C LEU A 156 14.50 0.18 -12.72
N CYS A 157 15.34 0.00 -13.75
CA CYS A 157 16.54 -0.84 -13.66
C CYS A 157 17.55 -0.32 -12.61
N VAL A 158 17.61 1.00 -12.40
CA VAL A 158 18.44 1.61 -11.37
C VAL A 158 17.78 1.50 -10.00
N CYS A 159 16.44 1.57 -9.96
CA CYS A 159 15.65 1.44 -8.74
C CYS A 159 15.72 0.02 -8.17
N TRP A 160 15.72 -0.97 -9.05
CA TRP A 160 15.66 -2.40 -8.73
C TRP A 160 16.85 -3.16 -9.35
N PRO A 161 18.10 -2.89 -8.93
CA PRO A 161 19.30 -3.40 -9.58
C PRO A 161 19.41 -4.93 -9.52
N ASP A 162 18.86 -5.57 -8.50
CA ASP A 162 18.86 -7.03 -8.38
C ASP A 162 17.82 -7.69 -9.30
N LEU A 163 16.68 -7.03 -9.49
CA LEU A 163 15.67 -7.48 -10.44
C LEU A 163 16.10 -7.23 -11.89
N ALA A 164 16.84 -6.13 -12.14
CA ALA A 164 17.35 -5.78 -13.47
C ALA A 164 18.34 -6.81 -14.04
N LYS A 165 18.90 -7.69 -13.20
CA LYS A 165 19.77 -8.81 -13.65
C LYS A 165 18.99 -10.00 -14.23
N ARG A 166 17.68 -10.01 -14.09
CA ARG A 166 16.81 -11.07 -14.60
C ARG A 166 16.59 -10.93 -16.10
N SER A 167 16.50 -12.04 -16.79
CA SER A 167 16.18 -12.08 -18.23
C SER A 167 14.76 -11.59 -18.55
N ASP A 168 13.84 -11.70 -17.58
CA ASP A 168 12.43 -11.31 -17.66
C ASP A 168 12.15 -9.98 -16.95
N PHE A 169 13.15 -9.09 -16.87
CA PHE A 169 13.04 -7.83 -16.10
C PHE A 169 11.88 -6.95 -16.56
N GLU A 170 11.62 -6.85 -17.85
CA GLU A 170 10.52 -6.03 -18.38
C GLU A 170 9.16 -6.51 -17.85
N THR A 171 8.88 -7.80 -17.97
CA THR A 171 7.66 -8.43 -17.45
C THR A 171 7.56 -8.27 -15.93
N THR A 172 8.68 -8.47 -15.24
CA THR A 172 8.76 -8.30 -13.79
C THR A 172 8.46 -6.86 -13.37
N ALA A 173 9.08 -5.90 -14.04
CA ALA A 173 8.90 -4.47 -13.73
C ALA A 173 7.47 -4.02 -14.03
N PHE A 174 6.90 -4.48 -15.15
CA PHE A 174 5.51 -4.25 -15.50
C PHE A 174 4.57 -4.74 -14.40
N LEU A 175 4.69 -6.01 -13.98
CA LEU A 175 3.86 -6.59 -12.90
C LEU A 175 3.99 -5.81 -11.60
N LEU A 176 5.19 -5.37 -11.23
CA LEU A 176 5.39 -4.61 -10.00
C LEU A 176 4.75 -3.21 -10.07
N VAL A 177 4.81 -2.54 -11.23
CA VAL A 177 4.13 -1.25 -11.42
C VAL A 177 2.61 -1.44 -11.37
N GLU A 178 2.05 -2.44 -12.03
CA GLU A 178 0.61 -2.76 -11.97
C GLU A 178 0.16 -3.06 -10.53
N LEU A 179 0.97 -3.78 -9.74
CA LEU A 179 0.69 -4.01 -8.32
C LEU A 179 0.71 -2.70 -7.51
N LEU A 180 1.68 -1.82 -7.75
CA LEU A 180 1.73 -0.51 -7.09
C LEU A 180 0.55 0.38 -7.47
N GLU A 181 0.11 0.34 -8.74
CA GLU A 181 -1.10 1.01 -9.20
C GLU A 181 -2.35 0.47 -8.48
N LYS A 182 -2.46 -0.85 -8.40
CA LYS A 182 -3.59 -1.51 -7.73
C LYS A 182 -3.71 -1.15 -6.25
N PHE A 183 -2.61 -0.79 -5.60
CA PHE A 183 -2.58 -0.33 -4.21
C PHE A 183 -2.60 1.20 -4.09
N ASP A 184 -2.93 1.94 -5.16
CA ASP A 184 -3.00 3.40 -5.18
C ASP A 184 -1.69 4.10 -4.76
N LEU A 185 -0.53 3.41 -4.93
CA LEU A 185 0.78 3.93 -4.58
C LEU A 185 1.42 4.74 -5.71
N CYS A 186 1.04 4.45 -6.93
CA CYS A 186 1.39 5.21 -8.12
C CYS A 186 0.28 5.14 -9.17
N PHE A 187 0.41 5.90 -10.23
CA PHE A 187 -0.42 5.79 -11.43
C PHE A 187 0.39 6.20 -12.66
N VAL A 188 0.17 5.49 -13.78
CA VAL A 188 0.75 5.86 -15.06
C VAL A 188 0.09 7.14 -15.57
N LEU A 189 0.89 8.06 -16.10
CA LEU A 189 0.35 9.32 -16.63
C LEU A 189 -0.57 9.04 -17.82
N PRO A 190 -1.77 9.66 -17.90
CA PRO A 190 -2.74 9.40 -18.97
C PRO A 190 -2.17 9.59 -20.38
N GLU A 191 -1.27 10.55 -20.56
CA GLU A 191 -0.61 10.82 -21.85
C GLU A 191 0.43 9.76 -22.25
N ASP A 192 0.79 8.85 -21.34
CA ASP A 192 1.82 7.83 -21.56
C ASP A 192 1.22 6.41 -21.71
N LEU A 193 -0.09 6.22 -21.50
CA LEU A 193 -0.74 4.91 -21.49
C LEU A 193 -0.56 4.11 -22.81
N GLU A 194 -0.48 4.79 -23.95
CA GLU A 194 -0.30 4.14 -25.24
C GLU A 194 1.18 3.91 -25.63
N LYS A 195 2.12 4.42 -24.81
CA LYS A 195 3.55 4.26 -25.05
C LYS A 195 4.04 2.87 -24.64
N PRO A 196 5.16 2.40 -25.23
CA PRO A 196 5.86 1.23 -24.71
C PRO A 196 6.20 1.37 -23.22
N PHE A 197 6.17 0.29 -22.45
CA PHE A 197 6.30 0.31 -21.01
C PHE A 197 7.49 1.16 -20.51
N PHE A 198 8.67 1.00 -21.06
CA PHE A 198 9.85 1.75 -20.63
C PHE A 198 9.84 3.24 -21.01
N GLU A 199 8.95 3.67 -21.88
CA GLU A 199 8.76 5.08 -22.25
C GLU A 199 7.69 5.76 -21.41
N GLN A 200 6.95 5.01 -20.59
CA GLN A 200 5.93 5.51 -19.69
C GLN A 200 6.54 6.17 -18.45
N ARG A 201 5.75 7.01 -17.81
CA ARG A 201 6.05 7.64 -16.52
C ARG A 201 4.95 7.32 -15.52
N SER A 202 5.36 6.99 -14.30
CA SER A 202 4.43 6.85 -13.19
C SER A 202 4.61 7.99 -12.20
N ALA A 203 3.49 8.60 -11.80
CA ALA A 203 3.43 9.57 -10.71
C ALA A 203 3.26 8.84 -9.38
N PHE A 204 3.96 9.32 -8.35
CA PHE A 204 3.87 8.85 -6.98
C PHE A 204 3.33 9.97 -6.10
N PRO A 205 2.06 9.93 -5.65
CA PRO A 205 1.45 11.00 -4.87
C PRO A 205 2.25 11.37 -3.61
N SER A 206 2.87 10.37 -2.98
CA SER A 206 3.71 10.57 -1.78
C SER A 206 5.02 11.34 -2.05
N LEU A 207 5.44 11.44 -3.32
CA LEU A 207 6.66 12.16 -3.74
C LEU A 207 6.38 13.53 -4.33
N LEU A 208 5.11 13.85 -4.59
CA LEU A 208 4.76 15.17 -5.11
C LEU A 208 5.24 16.26 -4.14
N PRO A 209 5.95 17.29 -4.63
CA PRO A 209 6.39 18.37 -3.79
C PRO A 209 5.17 19.05 -3.14
N PRO A 210 5.23 19.36 -1.84
CA PRO A 210 4.14 20.08 -1.19
C PRO A 210 3.98 21.43 -1.94
N LYS A 211 2.75 21.73 -2.40
CA LYS A 211 2.46 23.06 -2.93
C LYS A 211 2.89 24.09 -1.88
N PRO A 212 3.63 25.16 -2.27
CA PRO A 212 3.95 26.23 -1.33
C PRO A 212 2.63 26.73 -0.73
N ARG A 213 2.52 26.61 0.61
CA ARG A 213 1.37 27.20 1.32
C ARG A 213 1.35 28.67 1.00
N PRO A 214 0.21 29.26 0.57
CA PRO A 214 0.13 30.69 0.41
C PRO A 214 0.62 31.31 1.74
N LYS A 215 1.61 32.21 1.64
CA LYS A 215 2.14 32.90 2.82
C LYS A 215 1.00 33.75 3.36
N VAL A 216 0.38 33.31 4.43
CA VAL A 216 -0.56 34.13 5.19
C VAL A 216 0.27 35.27 5.77
N LYS A 217 0.12 36.47 5.21
CA LYS A 217 0.98 37.61 5.55
C LYS A 217 0.67 38.22 6.93
N THR A 218 -0.53 37.99 7.46
CA THR A 218 -0.93 38.48 8.79
C THR A 218 -2.04 37.60 9.38
N ALA A 219 -2.20 37.63 10.70
CA ALA A 219 -3.31 36.96 11.39
C ALA A 219 -4.71 37.42 10.90
N GLN A 220 -4.81 38.62 10.35
CA GLN A 220 -6.05 39.17 9.78
C GLN A 220 -6.47 38.50 8.47
N ASP A 221 -5.53 37.91 7.71
CA ASP A 221 -5.85 37.19 6.47
C ASP A 221 -6.40 35.75 6.74
N ALA A 222 -6.26 35.25 7.97
CA ALA A 222 -6.70 33.91 8.33
C ALA A 222 -8.24 33.80 8.42
N ASP A 223 -8.91 34.88 8.80
CA ASP A 223 -10.38 34.96 8.96
C ASP A 223 -11.08 35.57 7.74
N ASN A 224 -10.38 35.82 6.65
CA ASN A 224 -11.00 36.37 5.44
C ASN A 224 -11.77 35.27 4.69
N PRO A 225 -13.11 35.39 4.53
CA PRO A 225 -13.95 34.38 3.86
C PRO A 225 -13.52 34.10 2.42
N VAL A 226 -12.87 35.04 1.74
CA VAL A 226 -12.33 34.86 0.37
C VAL A 226 -11.15 33.89 0.41
N VAL A 227 -10.29 33.96 1.43
CA VAL A 227 -9.13 33.02 1.59
C VAL A 227 -9.62 31.61 1.94
N HIS A 228 -10.72 31.51 2.70
CA HIS A 228 -11.34 30.21 3.04
C HIS A 228 -11.95 29.58 1.79
N SER A 229 -12.70 30.34 0.99
CA SER A 229 -13.28 29.88 -0.30
C SER A 229 -12.21 29.46 -1.31
N MET A 230 -11.09 30.20 -1.39
CA MET A 230 -9.96 29.81 -2.26
C MET A 230 -9.28 28.53 -1.77
N ARG A 231 -9.20 28.27 -0.45
CA ARG A 231 -8.69 27.00 0.11
C ARG A 231 -9.59 25.82 -0.19
N GLU A 232 -10.92 26.00 -0.12
CA GLU A 232 -11.87 24.96 -0.49
C GLU A 232 -11.83 24.65 -1.99
N GLN A 233 -11.76 25.66 -2.85
CA GLN A 233 -11.62 25.47 -4.30
C GLN A 233 -10.29 24.79 -4.65
N GLU A 234 -9.16 25.18 -4.04
CA GLU A 234 -7.87 24.51 -4.22
C GLU A 234 -7.88 23.06 -3.71
N PHE A 235 -8.64 22.76 -2.65
CA PHE A 235 -8.80 21.43 -2.14
C PHE A 235 -9.67 20.57 -3.07
N GLU A 236 -10.78 21.11 -3.59
CA GLU A 236 -11.60 20.42 -4.58
C GLU A 236 -10.87 20.22 -5.92
N GLU A 237 -10.08 21.18 -6.38
CA GLU A 237 -9.21 21.00 -7.55
C GLU A 237 -8.17 19.91 -7.32
N ARG A 238 -7.56 19.83 -6.12
CA ARG A 238 -6.65 18.74 -5.75
C ARG A 238 -7.34 17.38 -5.80
N LEU A 239 -8.57 17.26 -5.29
CA LEU A 239 -9.35 16.03 -5.37
C LEU A 239 -9.65 15.64 -6.81
N LYS A 240 -9.96 16.59 -7.69
CA LYS A 240 -10.16 16.36 -9.13
C LYS A 240 -8.88 15.89 -9.84
N TYR A 241 -7.73 16.51 -9.53
CA TYR A 241 -6.44 16.09 -10.07
C TYR A 241 -5.95 14.74 -9.54
N GLN A 242 -6.35 14.36 -8.33
CA GLN A 242 -5.97 13.08 -7.71
C GLN A 242 -6.89 11.91 -8.11
N GLY A 243 -7.86 12.10 -9.01
CA GLY A 243 -8.76 11.04 -9.45
C GLY A 243 -9.77 10.55 -8.39
N TRP A 244 -9.83 11.18 -7.22
CA TRP A 244 -10.71 10.81 -6.10
C TRP A 244 -12.15 11.28 -6.25
N ALA A 245 -12.47 12.01 -7.32
CA ALA A 245 -13.80 12.58 -7.57
C ALA A 245 -14.77 11.61 -8.27
N LYS A 246 -14.49 10.31 -8.28
CA LYS A 246 -15.39 9.25 -8.78
C LYS A 246 -15.34 8.02 -7.88
N LEU A 247 -15.82 8.16 -6.68
CA LEU A 247 -16.39 7.07 -5.88
C LEU A 247 -17.74 7.53 -5.37
#